data_754a8bd484b6f059b348073c952aa0c1
#
_entry.id   754a8bd484b6f059b348073c952aa0c1
#
_cell.length_a   1.000
_cell.length_b   1.000
_cell.length_c   1.000
_cell.angle_alpha   90.00
_cell.angle_beta   90.00
_cell.angle_gamma   90.00
#
_symmetry.space_group_name_H-M   'P 1'
#
loop_
_entity.id
_entity.type
_entity.pdbx_description
1 polymer ?
#
loop_
_entity_poly.entity_id
_entity_poly.type
_entity_poly.pdbx_seq_one_letter_code
_entity_poly.pdbx_strand_id
1 'polypeptide(L)'
;MNELYEAIEKKIKASGYPRAISGADVYDDICDQIEGKENGEYILLSKFDEDVVFEYHITIQGENFNLGILTMKTPEGIFKADFDAE
;
A
#
# COMPACT_ATOMS: atom_id res chain seq x y z
N MET A 1 13.28 -7.41 -12.63
CA MET A 1 12.13 -6.61 -12.24
C MET A 1 11.23 -7.42 -11.33
N ASN A 2 10.70 -6.81 -10.30
CA ASN A 2 9.94 -7.54 -9.30
C ASN A 2 8.44 -7.54 -9.65
N GLU A 3 7.87 -8.73 -9.83
CA GLU A 3 6.45 -8.89 -10.15
C GLU A 3 5.53 -8.29 -9.08
N LEU A 4 5.96 -8.33 -7.81
CA LEU A 4 5.19 -7.76 -6.72
C LEU A 4 5.06 -6.25 -6.87
N TYR A 5 6.13 -5.56 -7.26
CA TYR A 5 6.10 -4.12 -7.47
C TYR A 5 5.16 -3.75 -8.61
N GLU A 6 5.21 -4.52 -9.69
CA GLU A 6 4.32 -4.32 -10.83
C GLU A 6 2.86 -4.56 -10.46
N ALA A 7 2.60 -5.57 -9.64
CA ALA A 7 1.24 -5.87 -9.18
C ALA A 7 0.69 -4.73 -8.35
N ILE A 8 1.50 -4.15 -7.46
CA ILE A 8 1.11 -3.01 -6.64
C ILE A 8 0.75 -1.83 -7.53
N GLU A 9 1.61 -1.49 -8.50
CA GLU A 9 1.35 -0.39 -9.41
C GLU A 9 0.09 -0.60 -10.23
N LYS A 10 -0.14 -1.81 -10.73
CA LYS A 10 -1.33 -2.15 -11.49
C LYS A 10 -2.60 -1.96 -10.69
N LYS A 11 -2.61 -2.43 -9.45
CA LYS A 11 -3.77 -2.29 -8.58
C LYS A 11 -4.06 -0.83 -8.27
N ILE A 12 -3.02 -0.03 -8.06
CA ILE A 12 -3.18 1.40 -7.80
C ILE A 12 -3.77 2.09 -9.02
N LYS A 13 -3.25 1.79 -10.22
CA LYS A 13 -3.79 2.34 -11.46
C LYS A 13 -5.24 1.93 -11.68
N ALA A 14 -5.55 0.68 -11.42
CA ALA A 14 -6.91 0.16 -11.61
C ALA A 14 -7.92 0.83 -10.67
N SER A 15 -7.45 1.35 -9.54
CA SER A 15 -8.33 2.06 -8.60
C SER A 15 -8.76 3.43 -9.09
N GLY A 16 -8.12 3.94 -10.13
CA GLY A 16 -8.38 5.28 -10.65
C GLY A 16 -7.47 6.36 -10.09
N TYR A 17 -6.47 5.98 -9.31
CA TYR A 17 -5.53 6.92 -8.70
C TYR A 17 -4.84 7.75 -9.79
N PRO A 18 -4.94 9.09 -9.75
CA PRO A 18 -4.53 9.92 -10.87
C PRO A 18 -3.03 10.23 -10.96
N ARG A 19 -2.28 9.88 -9.93
CA ARG A 19 -0.85 10.23 -9.87
C ARG A 19 0.03 9.01 -10.10
N ALA A 20 1.25 9.23 -10.58
CA ALA A 20 2.22 8.17 -10.74
C ALA A 20 2.76 7.74 -9.37
N ILE A 21 2.95 6.44 -9.19
CA ILE A 21 3.49 5.89 -7.96
C ILE A 21 4.34 4.66 -8.31
N SER A 22 5.46 4.50 -7.61
CA SER A 22 6.30 3.33 -7.78
C SER A 22 5.88 2.23 -6.80
N GLY A 23 5.65 1.01 -7.31
CA GLY A 23 5.37 -0.13 -6.46
C GLY A 23 6.51 -0.44 -5.51
N ALA A 24 7.74 -0.20 -5.94
CA ALA A 24 8.91 -0.39 -5.08
C ALA A 24 8.89 0.58 -3.90
N ASP A 25 8.52 1.84 -4.13
CA ASP A 25 8.44 2.84 -3.05
C ASP A 25 7.39 2.44 -2.03
N VAL A 26 6.24 1.96 -2.48
CA VAL A 26 5.17 1.50 -1.59
C VAL A 26 5.65 0.30 -0.77
N TYR A 27 6.26 -0.66 -1.43
CA TYR A 27 6.74 -1.88 -0.77
C TYR A 27 7.81 -1.54 0.28
N ASP A 28 8.78 -0.71 -0.07
CA ASP A 28 9.85 -0.32 0.85
C ASP A 28 9.30 0.43 2.06
N ASP A 29 8.32 1.30 1.84
CA ASP A 29 7.68 2.03 2.94
C ASP A 29 6.97 1.08 3.90
N ILE A 30 6.26 0.10 3.37
CA ILE A 30 5.59 -0.92 4.20
C ILE A 30 6.62 -1.69 5.00
N CYS A 31 7.69 -2.15 4.36
CA CYS A 31 8.74 -2.91 5.03
C CYS A 31 9.38 -2.12 6.17
N ASP A 32 9.63 -0.83 5.96
CA ASP A 32 10.19 0.02 7.01
C ASP A 32 9.24 0.17 8.18
N GLN A 33 7.95 0.31 7.92
CA GLN A 33 6.97 0.53 8.97
C GLN A 33 6.67 -0.73 9.79
N ILE A 34 6.75 -1.91 9.18
CA ILE A 34 6.46 -3.15 9.89
C ILE A 34 7.66 -3.74 10.60
N GLU A 35 8.84 -3.17 10.41
CA GLU A 35 10.04 -3.66 11.07
C GLU A 35 9.89 -3.64 12.59
N GLY A 36 10.12 -4.78 13.22
CA GLY A 36 10.00 -4.91 14.68
C GLY A 36 8.58 -5.14 15.18
N LYS A 37 7.59 -5.19 14.32
CA LYS A 37 6.20 -5.46 14.74
C LYS A 37 5.95 -6.96 14.86
N GLU A 38 5.10 -7.31 15.82
CA GLU A 38 4.67 -8.70 16.02
C GLU A 38 3.58 -9.07 15.02
N ASN A 39 3.27 -10.37 14.94
CA ASN A 39 2.18 -10.86 14.11
C ASN A 39 0.86 -10.20 14.50
N GLY A 40 0.02 -9.92 13.53
CA GLY A 40 -1.28 -9.32 13.75
C GLY A 40 -1.69 -8.43 12.60
N GLU A 41 -2.83 -7.77 12.77
CA GLU A 41 -3.36 -6.85 11.78
C GLU A 41 -3.06 -5.42 12.21
N TYR A 42 -2.60 -4.63 11.24
CA TYR A 42 -2.21 -3.24 11.47
C TYR A 42 -2.76 -2.33 10.39
N ILE A 43 -3.03 -1.09 10.78
CA ILE A 43 -3.35 -0.03 9.83
C ILE A 43 -2.22 0.98 9.92
N LEU A 44 -1.49 1.14 8.81
CA LEU A 44 -0.33 2.01 8.73
C LEU A 44 -0.64 3.21 7.85
N LEU A 45 -0.15 4.37 8.24
CA LEU A 45 -0.34 5.60 7.49
C LEU A 45 0.99 6.09 6.93
N SER A 46 0.97 6.56 5.70
CA SER A 46 2.14 7.12 5.07
C SER A 46 1.76 8.34 4.24
N LYS A 47 2.56 9.39 4.35
CA LYS A 47 2.33 10.62 3.62
C LYS A 47 3.28 10.66 2.42
N PHE A 48 2.75 10.42 1.23
CA PHE A 48 3.56 10.39 0.02
C PHE A 48 3.72 11.76 -0.63
N ASP A 49 2.82 12.68 -0.33
CA ASP A 49 2.87 14.04 -0.84
C ASP A 49 2.23 14.94 0.22
N GLU A 50 2.31 16.25 0.06
CA GLU A 50 1.74 17.18 1.03
C GLU A 50 0.24 16.96 1.24
N ASP A 51 -0.44 16.54 0.19
CA ASP A 51 -1.89 16.35 0.19
C ASP A 51 -2.33 14.92 -0.05
N VAL A 52 -1.41 13.96 -0.02
CA VAL A 52 -1.71 12.55 -0.28
C VAL A 52 -1.29 11.69 0.91
N VAL A 53 -2.26 10.95 1.45
CA VAL A 53 -2.01 10.02 2.55
C VAL A 53 -2.44 8.62 2.10
N PHE A 54 -1.53 7.67 2.26
CA PHE A 54 -1.82 6.26 2.00
C PHE A 54 -2.10 5.56 3.32
N GLU A 55 -3.11 4.71 3.33
CA GLU A 55 -3.47 3.90 4.48
C GLU A 55 -3.36 2.44 4.09
N TYR A 56 -2.45 1.72 4.75
CA TYR A 56 -2.21 0.31 4.46
C TYR A 56 -2.90 -0.57 5.49
N HIS A 57 -3.72 -1.51 5.03
CA HIS A 57 -4.29 -2.55 5.87
C HIS A 57 -3.43 -3.80 5.72
N ILE A 58 -2.59 -4.06 6.70
CA ILE A 58 -1.54 -5.07 6.65
C ILE A 58 -1.79 -6.17 7.68
N THR A 59 -1.55 -7.41 7.28
CA THR A 59 -1.51 -8.55 8.20
C THR A 59 -0.10 -9.09 8.21
N ILE A 60 0.51 -9.21 9.38
CA ILE A 60 1.86 -9.75 9.53
C ILE A 60 1.77 -11.19 10.03
N GLN A 61 2.44 -12.09 9.32
CA GLN A 61 2.50 -13.51 9.68
C GLN A 61 3.95 -13.99 9.54
N GLY A 62 4.62 -14.19 10.68
CA GLY A 62 6.00 -14.60 10.69
C GLY A 62 6.91 -13.55 10.05
N GLU A 63 7.67 -13.95 9.04
CA GLU A 63 8.58 -13.06 8.32
C GLU A 63 7.90 -12.37 7.13
N ASN A 64 6.63 -12.68 6.89
CA ASN A 64 5.90 -12.18 5.72
C ASN A 64 4.78 -11.25 6.15
N PHE A 65 4.33 -10.44 5.22
CA PHE A 65 3.15 -9.62 5.42
C PHE A 65 2.24 -9.73 4.20
N ASN A 66 0.96 -9.44 4.43
CA ASN A 66 -0.03 -9.40 3.36
C ASN A 66 -0.68 -8.01 3.35
N LEU A 67 -0.67 -7.37 2.20
CA LEU A 67 -1.36 -6.10 1.99
C LEU A 67 -2.76 -6.40 1.45
N GLY A 68 -3.77 -6.18 2.26
CA GLY A 68 -5.15 -6.43 1.85
C GLY A 68 -5.74 -5.27 1.09
N ILE A 69 -5.82 -4.11 1.71
CA ILE A 69 -6.40 -2.92 1.10
C ILE A 69 -5.44 -1.75 1.24
N LEU A 70 -5.28 -1.01 0.16
CA LEU A 70 -4.55 0.25 0.15
C LEU A 70 -5.53 1.36 -0.16
N THR A 71 -5.71 2.28 0.79
CA THR A 71 -6.56 3.44 0.61
C THR A 71 -5.70 4.67 0.36
N MET A 72 -5.98 5.38 -0.72
CA MET A 72 -5.23 6.56 -1.11
C MET A 72 -6.13 7.78 -0.99
N LYS A 73 -5.83 8.64 -0.02
CA LYS A 73 -6.63 9.84 0.25
C LYS A 73 -5.97 11.05 -0.39
N THR A 74 -6.65 11.67 -1.32
CA THR A 74 -6.13 12.80 -2.09
C THR A 74 -7.15 13.92 -2.16
N PRO A 75 -6.76 15.15 -2.58
CA PRO A 75 -7.73 16.23 -2.82
C PRO A 75 -8.74 15.91 -3.92
N GLU A 76 -8.38 15.04 -4.86
CA GLU A 76 -9.27 14.62 -5.94
C GLU A 76 -10.30 13.59 -5.48
N GLY A 77 -10.08 12.97 -4.31
CA GLY A 77 -10.99 11.98 -3.77
C GLY A 77 -10.25 10.85 -3.06
N ILE A 78 -10.99 9.83 -2.69
CA ILE A 78 -10.44 8.65 -2.03
C ILE A 78 -10.50 7.48 -3.00
N PHE A 79 -9.36 6.81 -3.16
CA PHE A 79 -9.23 5.65 -4.04
C PHE A 79 -8.84 4.43 -3.21
N LYS A 80 -9.37 3.28 -3.57
CA LYS A 80 -9.05 2.03 -2.87
C LYS A 80 -8.56 0.98 -3.85
N ALA A 81 -7.44 0.37 -3.53
CA ALA A 81 -6.92 -0.78 -4.25
C ALA A 81 -7.07 -2.00 -3.36
N ASP A 82 -7.86 -2.97 -3.80
CA ASP A 82 -8.12 -4.19 -3.03
C ASP A 82 -7.23 -5.31 -3.57
N PHE A 83 -6.25 -5.70 -2.75
CA PHE A 83 -5.28 -6.73 -3.13
C PHE A 83 -5.76 -8.13 -2.82
N ASP A 84 -6.84 -8.26 -2.03
CA ASP A 84 -7.45 -9.56 -1.75
C ASP A 84 -8.50 -9.93 -2.81
N ALA A 85 -9.02 -8.95 -3.53
CA ALA A 85 -9.96 -9.18 -4.62
C ALA A 85 -9.23 -9.69 -5.86
N GLU A 86 -9.82 -10.62 -6.55
CA GLU A 86 -9.28 -11.13 -7.82
C GLU A 86 -9.95 -10.51 -9.03
#